data_7f69a7cd6e5b91960e3160187719f06c
#
_entry.id   7f69a7cd6e5b91960e3160187719f06c
#
_cell.length_a   1.000
_cell.length_b   1.000
_cell.length_c   1.000
_cell.angle_alpha   90.00
_cell.angle_beta   90.00
_cell.angle_gamma   90.00
#
_symmetry.space_group_name_H-M   'P 1'
#
loop_
_entity.id
_entity.type
_entity.pdbx_description
1 polymer ?
#
loop_
_entity_poly.entity_id
_entity_poly.type
_entity_poly.pdbx_seq_one_letter_code
_entity_poly.pdbx_strand_id
1 'polypeptide(L)'
;MFGKLNHLAITSDHYTLLGMFYRAMFGLKASGDTAREIGAISVGDGYVGMTLIPRRGGRKAGLDHFGIEVEDLDKVRSKLAKKYPDIEIVKRPGNRPFASYSAHDPAGNYFDLSQPGHENRAEVYAKGEWKQETTFSHFAIRAREAERLADFYTDLFELEARNLPSEEGGYHLTDGRMTMAIVPWKISSFNGAGIEQPGMDHIGFRVPDIKAFEANRDRIAKTNIQLAPKPIPFDAEGAARLALLQKCPHGTVQLADPDGTLIDVAQDHS
;
A
#
# COMPACT_ATOMS: atom_id res chain seq x y z
N MET A 1 -20.06 -4.87 1.09
CA MET A 1 -19.09 -3.89 0.54
C MET A 1 -18.59 -4.42 -0.79
N PHE A 2 -18.63 -3.63 -1.84
CA PHE A 2 -18.34 -4.09 -3.20
C PHE A 2 -16.84 -4.24 -3.48
N GLY A 3 -15.98 -3.36 -2.98
CA GLY A 3 -14.53 -3.40 -3.17
C GLY A 3 -13.76 -3.61 -1.88
N LYS A 4 -12.73 -4.47 -1.92
CA LYS A 4 -11.79 -4.75 -0.85
C LYS A 4 -10.38 -4.31 -1.29
N LEU A 5 -9.70 -3.51 -0.49
CA LEU A 5 -8.29 -3.16 -0.68
C LEU A 5 -7.43 -4.36 -0.31
N ASN A 6 -7.02 -5.17 -1.29
CA ASN A 6 -6.53 -6.51 -1.02
C ASN A 6 -5.02 -6.67 -1.08
N HIS A 7 -4.29 -5.76 -1.73
CA HIS A 7 -2.83 -5.84 -1.70
C HIS A 7 -2.12 -4.52 -2.02
N LEU A 8 -0.84 -4.50 -1.70
CA LEU A 8 0.15 -3.50 -2.07
C LEU A 8 1.32 -4.17 -2.77
N ALA A 9 2.06 -3.42 -3.57
CA ALA A 9 3.29 -3.90 -4.19
C ALA A 9 4.43 -2.91 -4.03
N ILE A 10 5.63 -3.44 -3.77
CA ILE A 10 6.88 -2.69 -3.70
C ILE A 10 7.86 -3.30 -4.71
N THR A 11 8.46 -2.46 -5.54
CA THR A 11 9.53 -2.84 -6.45
C THR A 11 10.89 -2.50 -5.82
N SER A 12 11.80 -3.48 -5.72
CA SER A 12 13.08 -3.29 -5.02
C SER A 12 14.18 -4.16 -5.61
N ASP A 13 15.42 -3.68 -5.57
CA ASP A 13 16.62 -4.49 -5.82
C ASP A 13 16.90 -5.43 -4.64
N HIS A 14 16.40 -5.09 -3.45
CA HIS A 14 16.59 -5.87 -2.21
C HIS A 14 15.28 -6.52 -1.74
N TYR A 15 14.41 -6.91 -2.65
CA TYR A 15 13.07 -7.42 -2.37
C TYR A 15 13.05 -8.59 -1.36
N THR A 16 14.07 -9.44 -1.36
CA THR A 16 14.21 -10.52 -0.36
C THR A 16 14.50 -10.00 1.05
N LEU A 17 15.36 -8.98 1.15
CA LEU A 17 15.65 -8.30 2.42
C LEU A 17 14.38 -7.60 2.96
N LEU A 18 13.62 -6.94 2.08
CA LEU A 18 12.34 -6.35 2.46
C LEU A 18 11.35 -7.39 2.98
N GLY A 19 11.29 -8.58 2.36
CA GLY A 19 10.47 -9.69 2.86
C GLY A 19 10.85 -10.12 4.27
N MET A 20 12.15 -10.17 4.57
CA MET A 20 12.64 -10.43 5.93
C MET A 20 12.32 -9.30 6.89
N PHE A 21 12.47 -8.04 6.46
CA PHE A 21 12.15 -6.86 7.25
C PHE A 21 10.69 -6.84 7.68
N TYR A 22 9.75 -6.92 6.73
CA TYR A 22 8.31 -6.86 7.03
C TYR A 22 7.85 -8.03 7.92
N ARG A 23 8.45 -9.21 7.74
CA ARG A 23 8.19 -10.35 8.63
C ARG A 23 8.75 -10.14 10.05
N ALA A 24 9.96 -9.63 10.17
CA ALA A 24 10.60 -9.41 11.47
C ALA A 24 10.01 -8.23 12.24
N MET A 25 9.67 -7.14 11.53
CA MET A 25 9.18 -5.90 12.12
C MET A 25 7.69 -5.97 12.46
N PHE A 26 6.88 -6.52 11.55
CA PHE A 26 5.41 -6.49 11.63
C PHE A 26 4.77 -7.88 11.75
N GLY A 27 5.56 -8.93 11.84
CA GLY A 27 5.04 -10.29 11.96
C GLY A 27 4.25 -10.77 10.74
N LEU A 28 4.41 -10.14 9.56
CA LEU A 28 3.72 -10.57 8.36
C LEU A 28 4.12 -12.00 8.00
N LYS A 29 3.16 -12.79 7.54
CA LYS A 29 3.38 -14.19 7.15
C LYS A 29 3.52 -14.30 5.64
N ALA A 30 4.25 -15.31 5.17
CA ALA A 30 4.25 -15.64 3.75
C ALA A 30 2.85 -15.99 3.28
N SER A 31 2.39 -15.35 2.21
CA SER A 31 1.11 -15.61 1.58
C SER A 31 1.34 -16.25 0.21
N GLY A 32 0.89 -17.48 0.06
CA GLY A 32 1.08 -18.27 -1.15
C GLY A 32 2.45 -18.93 -1.29
N ASP A 33 2.68 -19.59 -2.41
CA ASP A 33 3.97 -20.18 -2.76
C ASP A 33 4.95 -19.06 -3.19
N THR A 34 6.08 -19.00 -2.51
CA THR A 34 7.14 -18.03 -2.80
C THR A 34 8.06 -18.46 -3.95
N ALA A 35 7.99 -19.72 -4.36
CA ALA A 35 8.80 -20.29 -5.44
C ALA A 35 8.18 -20.02 -6.82
N ARG A 36 7.94 -18.74 -7.15
CA ARG A 36 7.34 -18.36 -8.42
C ARG A 36 8.39 -18.03 -9.48
N GLU A 37 8.06 -18.30 -10.73
CA GLU A 37 8.91 -18.01 -11.90
C GLU A 37 9.38 -16.55 -11.97
N ILE A 38 8.60 -15.60 -11.42
CA ILE A 38 8.94 -14.17 -11.42
C ILE A 38 9.85 -13.75 -10.25
N GLY A 39 10.14 -14.65 -9.31
CA GLY A 39 10.99 -14.38 -8.15
C GLY A 39 10.39 -13.44 -7.08
N ALA A 40 9.15 -13.00 -7.24
CA ALA A 40 8.52 -12.11 -6.26
C ALA A 40 8.19 -12.85 -4.94
N ILE A 41 8.25 -12.13 -3.83
CA ILE A 41 7.88 -12.62 -2.50
C ILE A 41 6.55 -11.98 -2.11
N SER A 42 5.59 -12.77 -1.63
CA SER A 42 4.34 -12.26 -1.07
C SER A 42 4.29 -12.53 0.43
N VAL A 43 4.04 -11.48 1.19
CA VAL A 43 3.76 -11.51 2.63
C VAL A 43 2.43 -10.81 2.90
N GLY A 44 1.86 -10.99 4.07
CA GLY A 44 0.59 -10.33 4.38
C GLY A 44 0.18 -10.52 5.84
N ASP A 45 -0.94 -9.87 6.19
CA ASP A 45 -1.57 -9.94 7.51
C ASP A 45 -2.80 -10.85 7.54
N GLY A 46 -3.08 -11.55 6.42
CA GLY A 46 -4.24 -12.41 6.24
C GLY A 46 -5.45 -11.72 5.63
N TYR A 47 -5.44 -10.40 5.54
CA TYR A 47 -6.46 -9.61 4.85
C TYR A 47 -5.86 -8.83 3.67
N VAL A 48 -4.74 -8.16 3.89
CA VAL A 48 -3.98 -7.44 2.86
C VAL A 48 -2.70 -8.21 2.56
N GLY A 49 -2.41 -8.42 1.29
CA GLY A 49 -1.14 -8.96 0.83
C GLY A 49 -0.16 -7.83 0.45
N MET A 50 1.14 -8.12 0.54
CA MET A 50 2.19 -7.28 0.01
C MET A 50 3.08 -8.10 -0.90
N THR A 51 3.20 -7.69 -2.16
CA THR A 51 4.10 -8.33 -3.11
C THR A 51 5.38 -7.50 -3.24
N LEU A 52 6.50 -8.13 -2.93
CA LEU A 52 7.83 -7.57 -3.07
C LEU A 52 8.41 -8.06 -4.39
N ILE A 53 8.55 -7.16 -5.34
CA ILE A 53 8.85 -7.46 -6.74
C ILE A 53 10.32 -7.12 -7.04
N PRO A 54 11.10 -8.05 -7.64
CA PRO A 54 12.44 -7.72 -8.09
C PRO A 54 12.40 -6.58 -9.13
N ARG A 55 13.18 -5.53 -8.89
CA ARG A 55 13.26 -4.40 -9.82
C ARG A 55 13.91 -4.84 -11.12
N ARG A 56 13.28 -4.52 -12.21
CA ARG A 56 13.82 -4.70 -13.58
C ARG A 56 14.33 -3.37 -14.12
N GLY A 57 15.23 -3.42 -15.07
CA GLY A 57 15.73 -2.22 -15.76
C GLY A 57 14.59 -1.32 -16.26
N GLY A 58 14.74 -0.01 -16.08
CA GLY A 58 13.74 0.99 -16.43
C GLY A 58 12.57 1.18 -15.45
N ARG A 59 12.46 0.35 -14.39
CA ARG A 59 11.45 0.52 -13.35
C ARG A 59 11.98 1.32 -12.15
N LYS A 60 11.14 2.15 -11.56
CA LYS A 60 11.45 2.84 -10.30
C LYS A 60 11.38 1.84 -9.14
N ALA A 61 12.19 2.07 -8.11
CA ALA A 61 12.06 1.39 -6.82
C ALA A 61 11.00 2.10 -5.96
N GLY A 62 10.48 1.40 -4.94
CA GLY A 62 9.49 1.91 -3.99
C GLY A 62 8.10 1.34 -4.23
N LEU A 63 7.10 2.00 -3.67
CA LEU A 63 5.69 1.64 -3.85
C LEU A 63 5.31 1.72 -5.34
N ASP A 64 4.79 0.61 -5.87
CA ASP A 64 4.54 0.44 -7.30
C ASP A 64 3.03 0.52 -7.63
N HIS A 65 2.23 -0.27 -6.95
CA HIS A 65 0.79 -0.31 -7.15
C HIS A 65 0.06 -0.92 -5.93
N PHE A 66 -1.24 -0.89 -6.01
CA PHE A 66 -2.14 -1.54 -5.06
C PHE A 66 -3.19 -2.33 -5.82
N GLY A 67 -4.01 -3.10 -5.11
CA GLY A 67 -5.06 -3.89 -5.73
C GLY A 67 -6.37 -3.81 -5.00
N ILE A 68 -7.43 -4.03 -5.78
CA ILE A 68 -8.80 -4.08 -5.30
C ILE A 68 -9.43 -5.41 -5.73
N GLU A 69 -9.95 -6.14 -4.77
CA GLU A 69 -10.80 -7.29 -5.03
C GLU A 69 -12.26 -6.84 -5.05
N VAL A 70 -12.99 -7.20 -6.07
CA VAL A 70 -14.38 -6.82 -6.26
C VAL A 70 -15.28 -8.05 -6.30
N GLU A 71 -16.53 -7.89 -5.88
CA GLU A 71 -17.53 -8.98 -5.93
C GLU A 71 -17.94 -9.31 -7.36
N ASP A 72 -17.96 -8.30 -8.25
CA ASP A 72 -18.42 -8.42 -9.63
C ASP A 72 -17.56 -7.53 -10.55
N LEU A 73 -16.66 -8.17 -11.28
CA LEU A 73 -15.75 -7.48 -12.21
C LEU A 73 -16.48 -6.94 -13.46
N ASP A 74 -17.54 -7.59 -13.92
CA ASP A 74 -18.29 -7.10 -15.08
C ASP A 74 -19.06 -5.84 -14.75
N LYS A 75 -19.54 -5.70 -13.52
CA LYS A 75 -20.11 -4.44 -13.02
C LYS A 75 -19.09 -3.30 -13.04
N VAL A 76 -17.85 -3.55 -12.60
CA VAL A 76 -16.76 -2.55 -12.67
C VAL A 76 -16.47 -2.16 -14.12
N ARG A 77 -16.33 -3.14 -15.00
CA ARG A 77 -16.06 -2.90 -16.44
C ARG A 77 -17.16 -2.08 -17.08
N SER A 78 -18.42 -2.38 -16.76
CA SER A 78 -19.59 -1.64 -17.27
C SER A 78 -19.60 -0.20 -16.76
N LYS A 79 -19.30 0.03 -15.48
CA LYS A 79 -19.19 1.39 -14.91
C LYS A 79 -18.04 2.18 -15.56
N LEU A 80 -16.85 1.55 -15.72
CA LEU A 80 -15.71 2.16 -16.38
C LEU A 80 -16.04 2.57 -17.82
N ALA A 81 -16.55 1.65 -18.63
CA ALA A 81 -16.90 1.93 -20.02
C ALA A 81 -17.90 3.09 -20.18
N LYS A 82 -18.82 3.26 -19.21
CA LYS A 82 -19.82 4.32 -19.23
C LYS A 82 -19.30 5.67 -18.76
N LYS A 83 -18.50 5.71 -17.69
CA LYS A 83 -18.11 6.96 -17.02
C LYS A 83 -16.67 7.38 -17.29
N TYR A 84 -15.81 6.42 -17.56
CA TYR A 84 -14.37 6.61 -17.77
C TYR A 84 -13.88 5.84 -19.00
N PRO A 85 -14.41 6.16 -20.20
CA PRO A 85 -14.18 5.37 -21.43
C PRO A 85 -12.71 5.33 -21.86
N ASP A 86 -11.91 6.28 -21.39
CA ASP A 86 -10.47 6.36 -21.69
C ASP A 86 -9.62 5.43 -20.79
N ILE A 87 -10.24 4.78 -19.80
CA ILE A 87 -9.54 3.85 -18.90
C ILE A 87 -9.71 2.43 -19.41
N GLU A 88 -8.60 1.86 -19.88
CA GLU A 88 -8.55 0.48 -20.35
C GLU A 88 -8.27 -0.52 -19.20
N ILE A 89 -8.96 -1.66 -19.23
CA ILE A 89 -8.69 -2.79 -18.34
C ILE A 89 -7.93 -3.86 -19.14
N VAL A 90 -6.74 -4.20 -18.70
CA VAL A 90 -5.86 -5.20 -19.33
C VAL A 90 -5.84 -6.49 -18.52
N LYS A 91 -6.08 -7.64 -19.19
CA LYS A 91 -5.95 -8.95 -18.54
C LYS A 91 -4.50 -9.25 -18.18
N ARG A 92 -4.27 -9.76 -16.97
CA ARG A 92 -2.94 -10.14 -16.50
C ARG A 92 -2.64 -11.62 -16.74
N PRO A 93 -1.36 -12.00 -16.88
CA PRO A 93 -0.96 -13.40 -16.89
C PRO A 93 -1.38 -14.13 -15.61
N GLY A 94 -1.77 -15.41 -15.72
CA GLY A 94 -2.24 -16.23 -14.61
C GLY A 94 -1.23 -16.48 -13.48
N ASN A 95 0.07 -16.19 -13.70
CA ASN A 95 1.11 -16.28 -12.68
C ASN A 95 1.25 -15.01 -11.80
N ARG A 96 0.36 -14.02 -11.93
CA ARG A 96 0.37 -12.81 -11.10
C ARG A 96 -0.45 -13.03 -9.84
N PRO A 97 0.14 -12.86 -8.63
CA PRO A 97 -0.62 -12.93 -7.39
C PRO A 97 -1.58 -11.74 -7.30
N PHE A 98 -2.74 -11.94 -6.72
CA PHE A 98 -3.77 -10.92 -6.46
C PHE A 98 -4.35 -10.19 -7.68
N ALA A 99 -3.88 -10.45 -8.90
CA ALA A 99 -4.22 -9.67 -10.08
C ALA A 99 -4.75 -10.55 -11.22
N SER A 100 -6.03 -10.42 -11.54
CA SER A 100 -6.62 -10.96 -12.78
C SER A 100 -6.55 -9.94 -13.91
N TYR A 101 -6.69 -8.67 -13.58
CA TYR A 101 -6.65 -7.54 -14.49
C TYR A 101 -5.90 -6.37 -13.86
N SER A 102 -5.55 -5.40 -14.69
CA SER A 102 -4.96 -4.14 -14.26
C SER A 102 -5.57 -2.98 -15.01
N ALA A 103 -5.61 -1.82 -14.39
CA ALA A 103 -6.01 -0.56 -14.98
C ALA A 103 -5.18 0.58 -14.37
N HIS A 104 -5.43 1.81 -14.81
CA HIS A 104 -4.97 3.02 -14.14
C HIS A 104 -6.16 3.87 -13.69
N ASP A 105 -5.96 4.66 -12.66
CA ASP A 105 -6.92 5.66 -12.22
C ASP A 105 -6.78 6.97 -13.04
N PRO A 106 -7.68 7.95 -12.86
CA PRO A 106 -7.59 9.22 -13.58
C PRO A 106 -6.31 10.04 -13.30
N ALA A 107 -5.58 9.74 -12.24
CA ALA A 107 -4.30 10.37 -11.92
C ALA A 107 -3.08 9.59 -12.47
N GLY A 108 -3.33 8.43 -13.09
CA GLY A 108 -2.29 7.56 -13.65
C GLY A 108 -1.68 6.58 -12.65
N ASN A 109 -2.25 6.42 -11.45
CA ASN A 109 -1.81 5.36 -10.54
C ASN A 109 -2.30 4.01 -11.09
N TYR A 110 -1.37 3.09 -11.18
CA TYR A 110 -1.65 1.73 -11.60
C TYR A 110 -2.28 0.93 -10.45
N PHE A 111 -3.33 0.18 -10.74
CA PHE A 111 -3.94 -0.72 -9.78
C PHE A 111 -4.35 -2.05 -10.42
N ASP A 112 -4.35 -3.07 -9.61
CA ASP A 112 -4.76 -4.42 -9.98
C ASP A 112 -6.20 -4.69 -9.54
N LEU A 113 -6.91 -5.53 -10.33
CA LEU A 113 -8.25 -5.97 -10.06
C LEU A 113 -8.31 -7.49 -9.96
N SER A 114 -9.02 -7.98 -8.95
CA SER A 114 -9.33 -9.39 -8.78
C SER A 114 -10.79 -9.59 -8.36
N GLN A 115 -11.24 -10.84 -8.42
CA GLN A 115 -12.55 -11.26 -7.98
C GLN A 115 -12.41 -12.60 -7.25
N PRO A 116 -13.20 -12.88 -6.18
CA PRO A 116 -13.22 -14.19 -5.55
C PRO A 116 -13.45 -15.32 -6.56
N GLY A 117 -12.69 -16.41 -6.42
CA GLY A 117 -12.76 -17.53 -7.35
C GLY A 117 -11.93 -17.41 -8.63
N HIS A 118 -11.28 -16.27 -8.87
CA HIS A 118 -10.28 -16.16 -9.94
C HIS A 118 -9.00 -16.90 -9.57
N GLU A 119 -8.39 -17.54 -10.57
CA GLU A 119 -7.19 -18.37 -10.44
C GLU A 119 -6.06 -17.67 -9.69
N ASN A 120 -5.76 -16.42 -10.04
CA ASN A 120 -4.68 -15.64 -9.46
C ASN A 120 -4.88 -15.33 -7.96
N ARG A 121 -6.13 -15.26 -7.51
CA ARG A 121 -6.46 -15.05 -6.10
C ARG A 121 -6.33 -16.32 -5.28
N ALA A 122 -6.81 -17.45 -5.82
CA ALA A 122 -6.83 -18.72 -5.11
C ALA A 122 -5.44 -19.20 -4.70
N GLU A 123 -4.43 -18.96 -5.53
CA GLU A 123 -3.05 -19.31 -5.23
C GLU A 123 -2.46 -18.58 -4.03
N VAL A 124 -2.88 -17.34 -3.78
CA VAL A 124 -2.31 -16.51 -2.73
C VAL A 124 -2.86 -16.85 -1.37
N TYR A 125 -4.13 -17.17 -1.28
CA TYR A 125 -4.82 -17.55 -0.04
C TYR A 125 -5.22 -19.03 -0.05
N ALA A 126 -4.30 -19.88 -0.49
CA ALA A 126 -4.55 -21.34 -0.57
C ALA A 126 -5.06 -21.96 0.75
N LYS A 127 -4.75 -21.35 1.88
CA LYS A 127 -5.22 -21.75 3.22
C LYS A 127 -6.30 -20.83 3.79
N GLY A 128 -6.84 -19.91 2.97
CA GLY A 128 -7.77 -18.89 3.43
C GLY A 128 -7.10 -17.71 4.17
N GLU A 129 -7.91 -16.76 4.56
CA GLU A 129 -7.47 -15.62 5.35
C GLU A 129 -7.21 -16.04 6.80
N TRP A 130 -6.24 -15.40 7.44
CA TRP A 130 -5.94 -15.59 8.86
C TRP A 130 -6.07 -14.27 9.61
N LYS A 131 -6.11 -14.34 10.93
CA LYS A 131 -6.11 -13.17 11.81
C LYS A 131 -4.76 -13.05 12.50
N GLN A 132 -4.28 -11.83 12.65
CA GLN A 132 -3.11 -11.48 13.45
C GLN A 132 -3.29 -10.10 14.07
N GLU A 133 -2.49 -9.81 15.09
CA GLU A 133 -2.60 -8.58 15.89
C GLU A 133 -2.09 -7.34 15.13
N THR A 134 -0.95 -7.47 14.45
CA THR A 134 -0.41 -6.39 13.60
C THR A 134 -0.98 -6.49 12.22
N THR A 135 -1.60 -5.42 11.74
CA THR A 135 -2.29 -5.37 10.45
C THR A 135 -1.90 -4.14 9.64
N PHE A 136 -2.09 -4.20 8.34
CA PHE A 136 -2.12 -2.99 7.52
C PHE A 136 -3.29 -2.10 7.98
N SER A 137 -3.06 -0.80 8.05
CA SER A 137 -4.08 0.18 8.40
C SER A 137 -4.48 1.05 7.22
N HIS A 138 -3.50 1.49 6.43
CA HIS A 138 -3.72 2.38 5.30
C HIS A 138 -2.57 2.35 4.29
N PHE A 139 -2.79 2.98 3.16
CA PHE A 139 -1.76 3.51 2.28
C PHE A 139 -2.20 4.88 1.79
N ALA A 140 -1.24 5.71 1.40
CA ALA A 140 -1.51 7.06 0.93
C ALA A 140 -1.11 7.23 -0.54
N ILE A 141 -1.91 8.02 -1.24
CA ILE A 141 -1.67 8.44 -2.62
C ILE A 141 -1.67 9.97 -2.63
N ARG A 142 -0.64 10.59 -3.20
CA ARG A 142 -0.63 12.02 -3.49
C ARG A 142 -1.18 12.27 -4.88
N ALA A 143 -2.17 13.15 -4.99
CA ALA A 143 -2.86 13.45 -6.24
C ALA A 143 -3.02 14.95 -6.45
N ARG A 144 -2.96 15.41 -7.72
CA ARG A 144 -3.24 16.80 -8.08
C ARG A 144 -4.72 17.13 -7.91
N GLU A 145 -5.58 16.20 -8.29
CA GLU A 145 -7.04 16.30 -8.24
C GLU A 145 -7.58 15.25 -7.26
N ALA A 146 -7.30 15.46 -5.94
CA ALA A 146 -7.63 14.47 -4.91
C ALA A 146 -9.12 14.17 -4.82
N GLU A 147 -9.99 15.17 -5.00
CA GLU A 147 -11.45 14.99 -5.02
C GLU A 147 -11.90 14.08 -6.16
N ARG A 148 -11.47 14.36 -7.39
CA ARG A 148 -11.79 13.55 -8.56
C ARG A 148 -11.34 12.09 -8.39
N LEU A 149 -10.19 11.90 -7.75
CA LEU A 149 -9.67 10.57 -7.47
C LEU A 149 -10.51 9.86 -6.41
N ALA A 150 -10.95 10.56 -5.37
CA ALA A 150 -11.85 10.03 -4.34
C ALA A 150 -13.20 9.62 -4.94
N ASP A 151 -13.79 10.47 -5.78
CA ASP A 151 -15.04 10.17 -6.49
C ASP A 151 -14.92 8.92 -7.36
N PHE A 152 -13.79 8.76 -8.05
CA PHE A 152 -13.53 7.58 -8.87
C PHE A 152 -13.59 6.28 -8.03
N TYR A 153 -12.89 6.22 -6.90
CA TYR A 153 -12.87 5.02 -6.06
C TYR A 153 -14.18 4.77 -5.33
N THR A 154 -14.84 5.82 -4.87
CA THR A 154 -16.18 5.71 -4.27
C THR A 154 -17.20 5.20 -5.27
N ASP A 155 -17.21 5.75 -6.47
CA ASP A 155 -18.19 5.38 -7.51
C ASP A 155 -17.99 3.97 -8.05
N LEU A 156 -16.73 3.60 -8.36
CA LEU A 156 -16.45 2.30 -8.98
C LEU A 156 -16.47 1.14 -7.98
N PHE A 157 -15.90 1.36 -6.79
CA PHE A 157 -15.60 0.29 -5.85
C PHE A 157 -16.43 0.37 -4.57
N GLU A 158 -17.29 1.38 -4.44
CA GLU A 158 -18.16 1.59 -3.29
C GLU A 158 -17.36 1.66 -1.96
N LEU A 159 -16.13 2.22 -2.02
CA LEU A 159 -15.35 2.50 -0.82
C LEU A 159 -16.05 3.61 -0.02
N GLU A 160 -16.11 3.44 1.30
CA GLU A 160 -16.79 4.38 2.18
C GLU A 160 -15.87 5.54 2.57
N ALA A 161 -16.39 6.77 2.49
CA ALA A 161 -15.67 7.94 2.97
C ALA A 161 -15.62 7.96 4.49
N ARG A 162 -14.41 8.17 5.06
CA ARG A 162 -14.20 8.40 6.50
C ARG A 162 -13.91 9.87 6.75
N ASN A 163 -14.63 10.47 7.67
CA ASN A 163 -14.37 11.84 8.10
C ASN A 163 -13.25 11.82 9.16
N LEU A 164 -12.02 11.90 8.71
CA LEU A 164 -10.83 12.00 9.58
C LEU A 164 -10.25 13.40 9.46
N PRO A 165 -9.94 14.06 10.60
CA PRO A 165 -9.25 15.34 10.57
C PRO A 165 -7.85 15.16 9.96
N SER A 166 -7.54 15.95 8.93
CA SER A 166 -6.24 15.96 8.29
C SER A 166 -5.79 17.40 8.06
N GLU A 167 -4.63 17.74 8.55
CA GLU A 167 -4.05 19.09 8.38
C GLU A 167 -3.65 19.35 6.93
N GLU A 168 -3.33 18.32 6.15
CA GLU A 168 -3.05 18.47 4.72
C GLU A 168 -4.33 18.57 3.87
N GLY A 169 -5.49 18.28 4.44
CA GLY A 169 -6.72 18.01 3.70
C GLY A 169 -6.67 16.63 3.04
N GLY A 170 -7.61 16.36 2.13
CA GLY A 170 -7.68 15.11 1.39
C GLY A 170 -8.88 14.25 1.77
N TYR A 171 -8.89 13.04 1.27
CA TYR A 171 -10.00 12.10 1.37
C TYR A 171 -9.50 10.78 1.95
N HIS A 172 -10.28 10.17 2.81
CA HIS A 172 -9.98 8.86 3.40
C HIS A 172 -11.10 7.91 3.03
N LEU A 173 -10.78 6.92 2.18
CA LEU A 173 -11.73 5.92 1.72
C LEU A 173 -11.40 4.59 2.34
N THR A 174 -12.39 3.84 2.79
CA THR A 174 -12.16 2.55 3.46
C THR A 174 -13.04 1.44 2.91
N ASP A 175 -12.52 0.24 2.99
CA ASP A 175 -13.27 -1.01 2.82
C ASP A 175 -13.75 -1.60 4.17
N GLY A 176 -13.68 -0.81 5.26
CA GLY A 176 -14.03 -1.23 6.62
C GLY A 176 -12.84 -1.74 7.45
N ARG A 177 -11.72 -2.10 6.81
CA ARG A 177 -10.49 -2.57 7.48
C ARG A 177 -9.25 -1.79 7.09
N MET A 178 -9.06 -1.57 5.80
CA MET A 178 -7.95 -0.79 5.26
C MET A 178 -8.45 0.56 4.76
N THR A 179 -7.62 1.58 4.83
CA THR A 179 -7.93 2.94 4.35
C THR A 179 -7.00 3.33 3.21
N MET A 180 -7.56 3.89 2.15
CA MET A 180 -6.86 4.63 1.12
C MET A 180 -6.91 6.11 1.49
N ALA A 181 -5.78 6.71 1.83
CA ALA A 181 -5.66 8.14 2.06
C ALA A 181 -5.27 8.84 0.76
N ILE A 182 -6.10 9.70 0.24
CA ILE A 182 -5.85 10.49 -0.97
C ILE A 182 -5.52 11.91 -0.53
N VAL A 183 -4.25 12.28 -0.56
CA VAL A 183 -3.76 13.59 -0.10
C VAL A 183 -3.38 14.48 -1.28
N PRO A 184 -3.61 15.80 -1.17
CA PRO A 184 -3.25 16.71 -2.25
C PRO A 184 -1.73 16.74 -2.52
N TRP A 185 -1.34 16.68 -3.81
CA TRP A 185 0.00 16.98 -4.24
C TRP A 185 0.06 18.39 -4.82
N LYS A 186 1.03 19.16 -4.37
CA LYS A 186 1.31 20.52 -4.86
C LYS A 186 2.78 20.63 -5.24
N ILE A 187 3.11 21.49 -6.18
CA ILE A 187 4.51 21.73 -6.57
C ILE A 187 5.38 22.20 -5.38
N SER A 188 4.77 22.84 -4.40
CA SER A 188 5.44 23.19 -3.14
C SER A 188 5.87 21.98 -2.32
N SER A 189 5.23 20.82 -2.50
CA SER A 189 5.63 19.56 -1.86
C SER A 189 6.95 19.04 -2.45
N PHE A 190 7.21 19.27 -3.72
CA PHE A 190 8.50 18.99 -4.33
C PHE A 190 9.60 19.92 -3.80
N ASN A 191 9.37 21.25 -3.82
CA ASN A 191 10.37 22.24 -3.47
C ASN A 191 10.80 22.24 -1.98
N GLY A 192 10.07 21.55 -1.10
CA GLY A 192 10.41 21.51 0.33
C GLY A 192 10.67 20.13 0.87
N ALA A 193 9.98 19.11 0.34
CA ALA A 193 9.97 17.76 0.90
C ALA A 193 10.38 16.67 -0.10
N GLY A 194 10.93 17.04 -1.26
CA GLY A 194 11.42 16.10 -2.28
C GLY A 194 10.36 15.20 -2.90
N ILE A 195 9.07 15.59 -2.85
CA ILE A 195 8.00 14.80 -3.46
C ILE A 195 7.85 15.19 -4.92
N GLU A 196 8.70 14.64 -5.77
CA GLU A 196 8.87 15.03 -7.17
C GLU A 196 7.60 14.94 -8.00
N GLN A 197 6.73 13.98 -7.72
CA GLN A 197 5.54 13.70 -8.52
C GLN A 197 4.40 13.13 -7.68
N PRO A 198 3.14 13.24 -8.16
CA PRO A 198 2.01 12.48 -7.61
C PRO A 198 2.27 10.98 -7.68
N GLY A 199 1.60 10.22 -6.84
CA GLY A 199 1.69 8.76 -6.80
C GLY A 199 1.58 8.21 -5.38
N MET A 200 1.85 6.92 -5.22
CA MET A 200 1.87 6.28 -3.90
C MET A 200 2.95 6.88 -3.02
N ASP A 201 2.62 7.14 -1.76
CA ASP A 201 3.43 7.94 -0.84
C ASP A 201 3.99 7.13 0.33
N HIS A 202 3.13 6.52 1.11
CA HIS A 202 3.52 5.70 2.26
C HIS A 202 2.50 4.60 2.56
N ILE A 203 2.88 3.71 3.45
CA ILE A 203 2.02 2.64 3.97
C ILE A 203 1.91 2.74 5.48
N GLY A 204 0.81 2.24 6.03
CA GLY A 204 0.57 2.27 7.47
C GLY A 204 0.26 0.92 8.05
N PHE A 205 0.65 0.77 9.31
CA PHE A 205 0.37 -0.41 10.12
C PHE A 205 -0.32 -0.05 11.43
N ARG A 206 -1.13 -0.95 11.93
CA ARG A 206 -1.62 -0.98 13.31
C ARG A 206 -0.91 -2.06 14.10
N VAL A 207 -0.46 -1.70 15.28
CA VAL A 207 0.18 -2.63 16.22
C VAL A 207 -0.60 -2.63 17.55
N PRO A 208 -0.65 -3.74 18.27
CA PRO A 208 -1.39 -3.81 19.55
C PRO A 208 -0.76 -2.94 20.64
N ASP A 209 0.57 -2.77 20.62
CA ASP A 209 1.32 -1.98 21.59
C ASP A 209 2.50 -1.28 20.90
N ILE A 210 2.47 0.06 20.91
CA ILE A 210 3.51 0.86 20.26
C ILE A 210 4.87 0.74 20.98
N LYS A 211 4.89 0.59 22.31
CA LYS A 211 6.14 0.44 23.07
C LYS A 211 6.79 -0.92 22.80
N ALA A 212 5.98 -1.98 22.71
CA ALA A 212 6.48 -3.30 22.32
C ALA A 212 7.02 -3.29 20.88
N PHE A 213 6.35 -2.59 19.97
CA PHE A 213 6.82 -2.37 18.62
C PHE A 213 8.18 -1.64 18.59
N GLU A 214 8.33 -0.54 19.33
CA GLU A 214 9.58 0.22 19.41
C GLU A 214 10.71 -0.62 20.02
N ALA A 215 10.44 -1.38 21.06
CA ALA A 215 11.41 -2.30 21.66
C ALA A 215 11.86 -3.38 20.65
N ASN A 216 10.94 -3.93 19.86
CA ASN A 216 11.27 -4.88 18.79
C ASN A 216 12.11 -4.23 17.68
N ARG A 217 11.76 -3.02 17.25
CA ARG A 217 12.53 -2.21 16.30
C ARG A 217 13.98 -2.05 16.77
N ASP A 218 14.17 -1.62 18.00
CA ASP A 218 15.49 -1.37 18.59
C ASP A 218 16.30 -2.65 18.74
N ARG A 219 15.63 -3.76 19.10
CA ARG A 219 16.23 -5.09 19.14
C ARG A 219 16.72 -5.53 17.75
N ILE A 220 15.89 -5.37 16.71
CA ILE A 220 16.25 -5.71 15.33
C ILE A 220 17.43 -4.86 14.88
N ALA A 221 17.42 -3.56 15.11
CA ALA A 221 18.51 -2.66 14.75
C ALA A 221 19.86 -3.05 15.38
N LYS A 222 19.82 -3.57 16.63
CA LYS A 222 21.03 -4.05 17.34
C LYS A 222 21.52 -5.42 16.87
N THR A 223 20.60 -6.32 16.52
CA THR A 223 20.95 -7.71 16.21
C THR A 223 21.16 -7.98 14.72
N ASN A 224 20.54 -7.19 13.85
CA ASN A 224 20.67 -7.30 12.39
C ASN A 224 20.53 -5.92 11.73
N ILE A 225 21.64 -5.26 11.53
CA ILE A 225 21.69 -3.92 10.93
C ILE A 225 21.09 -3.84 9.52
N GLN A 226 21.07 -4.93 8.77
CA GLN A 226 20.47 -4.96 7.43
C GLN A 226 18.94 -4.88 7.48
N LEU A 227 18.36 -5.32 8.58
CA LEU A 227 16.90 -5.23 8.84
C LEU A 227 16.56 -4.01 9.69
N ALA A 228 17.51 -3.14 10.01
CA ALA A 228 17.20 -1.91 10.72
C ALA A 228 16.38 -0.98 9.81
N PRO A 229 15.30 -0.37 10.31
CA PRO A 229 14.62 0.66 9.57
C PRO A 229 15.56 1.86 9.36
N LYS A 230 15.45 2.49 8.20
CA LYS A 230 16.19 3.73 7.95
C LYS A 230 15.55 4.87 8.72
N PRO A 231 16.35 5.74 9.34
CA PRO A 231 15.84 7.01 9.82
C PRO A 231 15.43 7.87 8.61
N ILE A 232 14.33 8.61 8.75
CA ILE A 232 14.01 9.67 7.82
C ILE A 232 15.12 10.72 7.95
N PRO A 233 15.73 11.19 6.86
CA PRO A 233 16.89 12.09 6.91
C PRO A 233 16.67 13.33 7.79
N PHE A 234 17.72 13.79 8.45
CA PHE A 234 17.69 14.97 9.32
C PHE A 234 18.04 16.28 8.58
N ASP A 235 18.27 16.24 7.28
CA ASP A 235 18.40 17.45 6.46
C ASP A 235 17.05 18.18 6.33
N ALA A 236 17.06 19.36 5.73
CA ALA A 236 15.88 20.20 5.61
C ALA A 236 14.74 19.51 4.82
N GLU A 237 15.10 18.76 3.78
CA GLU A 237 14.13 18.02 2.96
C GLU A 237 13.51 16.85 3.74
N GLY A 238 14.33 16.05 4.41
CA GLY A 238 13.86 14.96 5.23
C GLY A 238 13.02 15.41 6.42
N ALA A 239 13.39 16.53 7.05
CA ALA A 239 12.58 17.14 8.12
C ALA A 239 11.21 17.60 7.60
N ALA A 240 11.17 18.24 6.43
CA ALA A 240 9.91 18.64 5.79
C ALA A 240 9.07 17.40 5.37
N ARG A 241 9.73 16.35 4.88
CA ARG A 241 9.08 15.08 4.53
C ARG A 241 8.45 14.41 5.74
N LEU A 242 9.17 14.35 6.85
CA LEU A 242 8.67 13.84 8.12
C LEU A 242 7.49 14.66 8.62
N ALA A 243 7.58 15.99 8.58
CA ALA A 243 6.49 16.88 8.98
C ALA A 243 5.21 16.67 8.16
N LEU A 244 5.32 16.35 6.86
CA LEU A 244 4.17 15.98 6.05
C LEU A 244 3.61 14.61 6.46
N LEU A 245 4.46 13.62 6.69
CA LEU A 245 4.02 12.29 7.11
C LEU A 245 3.31 12.32 8.48
N GLN A 246 3.80 13.15 9.41
CA GLN A 246 3.19 13.35 10.74
C GLN A 246 1.80 14.01 10.70
N LYS A 247 1.43 14.64 9.58
CA LYS A 247 0.08 15.18 9.38
C LYS A 247 -0.93 14.11 8.97
N CYS A 248 -0.47 12.91 8.65
CA CYS A 248 -1.33 11.77 8.41
C CYS A 248 -2.07 11.40 9.72
N PRO A 249 -3.41 11.33 9.72
CA PRO A 249 -4.17 11.11 10.95
C PRO A 249 -4.15 9.65 11.44
N HIS A 250 -3.39 8.79 10.81
CA HIS A 250 -3.45 7.34 11.04
C HIS A 250 -2.39 6.80 11.98
N GLY A 251 -1.23 7.44 12.10
CA GLY A 251 -0.11 6.92 12.88
C GLY A 251 0.59 7.95 13.77
N THR A 252 1.42 7.45 14.68
CA THR A 252 2.16 8.25 15.65
C THR A 252 3.66 8.01 15.63
N VAL A 253 4.10 6.90 15.02
CA VAL A 253 5.53 6.56 14.85
C VAL A 253 5.81 6.43 13.36
N GLN A 254 6.80 7.19 12.87
CA GLN A 254 7.20 7.19 11.48
C GLN A 254 8.61 6.63 11.32
N LEU A 255 8.81 5.82 10.31
CA LEU A 255 10.07 5.22 9.93
C LEU A 255 10.12 4.96 8.42
N ALA A 256 11.25 4.50 7.93
CA ALA A 256 11.35 3.98 6.57
C ALA A 256 11.88 2.53 6.60
N ASP A 257 11.47 1.74 5.61
CA ASP A 257 12.05 0.42 5.41
C ASP A 257 13.52 0.50 4.94
N PRO A 258 14.25 -0.61 4.84
CA PRO A 258 15.65 -0.60 4.39
C PRO A 258 15.89 0.04 3.01
N ASP A 259 14.89 0.13 2.15
CA ASP A 259 14.99 0.79 0.84
C ASP A 259 14.45 2.24 0.83
N GLY A 260 13.83 2.69 1.94
CA GLY A 260 13.36 4.05 2.08
C GLY A 260 11.85 4.24 1.86
N THR A 261 11.06 3.17 1.72
CA THR A 261 9.60 3.27 1.72
C THR A 261 9.13 3.79 3.07
N LEU A 262 8.37 4.89 3.07
CA LEU A 262 7.86 5.49 4.29
C LEU A 262 6.76 4.64 4.93
N ILE A 263 6.84 4.53 6.24
CA ILE A 263 5.92 3.72 7.04
C ILE A 263 5.41 4.56 8.21
N ASP A 264 4.09 4.51 8.41
CA ASP A 264 3.37 5.15 9.51
C ASP A 264 2.77 4.07 10.40
N VAL A 265 2.99 4.15 11.73
CA VAL A 265 2.58 3.11 12.67
C VAL A 265 1.69 3.70 13.75
N ALA A 266 0.54 3.09 13.97
CA ALA A 266 -0.41 3.44 15.02
C ALA A 266 -0.60 2.30 16.01
N GLN A 267 -0.97 2.64 17.23
CA GLN A 267 -1.50 1.65 18.18
C GLN A 267 -2.97 1.37 17.86
N ASP A 268 -3.35 0.11 17.92
CA ASP A 268 -4.76 -0.27 17.89
C ASP A 268 -5.42 0.13 19.22
N HIS A 269 -6.56 0.80 19.12
CA HIS A 269 -7.36 1.24 20.28
C HIS A 269 -8.68 0.45 20.39
N SER A 270 -8.80 -0.68 19.66
CA SER A 270 -10.01 -1.52 19.69
C SER A 270 -10.10 -2.38 20.95
#